data_3fb10fe83009ebf496fde74cf6a1bfe2
#
_entry.id   3fb10fe83009ebf496fde74cf6a1bfe2
#
_cell.length_a   1.000
_cell.length_b   1.000
_cell.length_c   1.000
_cell.angle_alpha   90.00
_cell.angle_beta   90.00
_cell.angle_gamma   90.00
#
_symmetry.space_group_name_H-M   'P 1'
#
loop_
_entity.id
_entity.type
_entity.pdbx_description
1 polymer ?
#
loop_
_entity_poly.entity_id
_entity_poly.type
_entity_poly.pdbx_seq_one_letter_code
_entity_poly.pdbx_strand_id
1 'polypeptide(L)'
;MAEKDKFAQREHWLEEEYFGRKNQELIEKLRERREREADRQKMAEMMGVDDQDVLEALQDLGYTSETIPLLPIVPLVEVAWAEGGVADREREMIFKIAEARGVPPDGVAHEMLSHWLENRPSERFFDNSLRAIRVIFDLLPEERRLAGRRDLIAYCAQIATAVSSGIFGPGGLDDEERALIARIAAEIGQGREETARKVIER
;
A
#
# COMPACT_ATOMS: atom_id res chain seq x y z
N MET A 1 -15.12 52.58 38.33
CA MET A 1 -14.06 51.62 38.65
C MET A 1 -14.49 50.16 38.36
N ALA A 2 -15.63 49.70 38.83
CA ALA A 2 -16.09 48.30 38.68
C ALA A 2 -16.32 47.78 37.23
N GLU A 3 -16.55 48.67 36.27
CA GLU A 3 -16.83 48.26 34.87
C GLU A 3 -15.54 47.99 34.08
N LYS A 4 -14.47 48.74 34.34
CA LYS A 4 -13.15 48.48 33.74
C LYS A 4 -12.54 47.15 34.21
N ASP A 5 -12.76 46.79 35.46
CA ASP A 5 -12.27 45.50 36.02
C ASP A 5 -12.98 44.30 35.42
N LYS A 6 -14.28 44.41 35.11
CA LYS A 6 -15.05 43.35 34.43
C LYS A 6 -14.62 43.14 32.97
N PHE A 7 -14.26 44.19 32.27
CA PHE A 7 -13.75 44.09 30.91
C PHE A 7 -12.37 43.44 30.88
N ALA A 8 -11.46 43.81 31.75
CA ALA A 8 -10.14 43.22 31.86
C ALA A 8 -10.20 41.73 32.27
N GLN A 9 -11.10 41.37 33.18
CA GLN A 9 -11.33 39.95 33.53
C GLN A 9 -11.88 39.11 32.40
N ARG A 10 -12.78 39.71 31.59
CA ARG A 10 -13.37 39.02 30.41
C ARG A 10 -12.35 38.85 29.29
N GLU A 11 -11.50 39.86 29.03
CA GLU A 11 -10.39 39.75 28.09
C GLU A 11 -9.41 38.67 28.50
N HIS A 12 -9.00 38.65 29.74
CA HIS A 12 -8.10 37.64 30.28
C HIS A 12 -8.69 36.22 30.19
N TRP A 13 -9.97 36.04 30.48
CA TRP A 13 -10.64 34.75 30.36
C TRP A 13 -10.71 34.28 28.90
N LEU A 14 -10.99 35.19 27.96
CA LEU A 14 -11.01 34.88 26.52
C LEU A 14 -9.62 34.53 25.99
N GLU A 15 -8.58 35.20 26.47
CA GLU A 15 -7.20 34.84 26.14
C GLU A 15 -6.81 33.46 26.70
N GLU A 16 -7.14 33.16 27.94
CA GLU A 16 -6.89 31.84 28.53
C GLU A 16 -7.63 30.72 27.78
N GLU A 17 -8.89 30.94 27.43
CA GLU A 17 -9.67 30.00 26.64
C GLU A 17 -9.07 29.79 25.24
N TYR A 18 -8.63 30.87 24.59
CA TYR A 18 -7.98 30.81 23.28
C TYR A 18 -6.66 30.04 23.35
N PHE A 19 -5.80 30.35 24.32
CA PHE A 19 -4.54 29.65 24.52
C PHE A 19 -4.75 28.19 24.94
N GLY A 20 -5.77 27.90 25.75
CA GLY A 20 -6.17 26.54 26.10
C GLY A 20 -6.52 25.70 24.87
N ARG A 21 -7.35 26.23 23.97
CA ARG A 21 -7.70 25.57 22.69
C ARG A 21 -6.48 25.38 21.81
N LYS A 22 -5.64 26.40 21.65
CA LYS A 22 -4.41 26.31 20.84
C LYS A 22 -3.43 25.26 21.38
N ASN A 23 -3.28 25.17 22.69
CA ASN A 23 -2.46 24.17 23.31
C ASN A 23 -3.03 22.75 23.10
N GLN A 24 -4.36 22.57 23.18
CA GLN A 24 -4.99 21.27 22.91
C GLN A 24 -4.79 20.86 21.45
N GLU A 25 -5.03 21.78 20.49
CA GLU A 25 -4.76 21.53 19.07
C GLU A 25 -3.30 21.14 18.79
N LEU A 26 -2.37 21.81 19.46
CA LEU A 26 -0.94 21.52 19.32
C LEU A 26 -0.57 20.16 19.93
N ILE A 27 -1.12 19.83 21.09
CA ILE A 27 -0.91 18.52 21.74
C ILE A 27 -1.45 17.40 20.84
N GLU A 28 -2.63 17.56 20.26
CA GLU A 28 -3.23 16.59 19.34
C GLU A 28 -2.34 16.36 18.11
N LYS A 29 -1.93 17.44 17.43
CA LYS A 29 -1.01 17.36 16.30
C LYS A 29 0.32 16.69 16.64
N LEU A 30 0.85 16.94 17.84
CA LEU A 30 2.08 16.29 18.29
C LEU A 30 1.89 14.80 18.58
N ARG A 31 0.70 14.40 19.08
CA ARG A 31 0.35 12.98 19.26
C ARG A 31 0.23 12.27 17.92
N GLU A 32 -0.57 12.82 17.00
CA GLU A 32 -0.74 12.27 15.64
C GLU A 32 0.61 12.11 14.92
N ARG A 33 1.49 13.12 15.04
CA ARG A 33 2.82 13.06 14.45
C ARG A 33 3.68 11.94 15.07
N ARG A 34 3.63 11.76 16.40
CA ARG A 34 4.36 10.68 17.07
C ARG A 34 3.82 9.31 16.72
N GLU A 35 2.50 9.18 16.60
CA GLU A 35 1.86 7.92 16.19
C GLU A 35 2.25 7.56 14.76
N ARG A 36 2.19 8.52 13.82
CA ARG A 36 2.66 8.31 12.44
C ARG A 36 4.14 7.92 12.39
N GLU A 37 5.00 8.55 13.17
CA GLU A 37 6.42 8.24 13.23
C GLU A 37 6.67 6.83 13.80
N ALA A 38 5.98 6.46 14.88
CA ALA A 38 6.07 5.13 15.47
C ALA A 38 5.56 4.03 14.51
N ASP A 39 4.49 4.30 13.77
CA ASP A 39 3.96 3.40 12.76
C ASP A 39 4.94 3.25 11.59
N ARG A 40 5.54 4.35 11.12
CA ARG A 40 6.58 4.35 10.07
C ARG A 40 7.77 3.48 10.46
N GLN A 41 8.21 3.58 11.71
CA GLN A 41 9.31 2.78 12.20
C GLN A 41 8.99 1.28 12.19
N LYS A 42 7.76 0.89 12.58
CA LYS A 42 7.30 -0.49 12.47
C LYS A 42 7.27 -0.97 11.01
N MET A 43 6.78 -0.13 10.09
CA MET A 43 6.78 -0.44 8.65
C MET A 43 8.21 -0.68 8.16
N ALA A 44 9.18 0.16 8.53
CA ALA A 44 10.59 0.02 8.20
C ALA A 44 11.15 -1.34 8.64
N GLU A 45 10.89 -1.73 9.88
CA GLU A 45 11.32 -3.01 10.45
C GLU A 45 10.71 -4.20 9.70
N MET A 46 9.40 -4.15 9.41
CA MET A 46 8.68 -5.23 8.71
C MET A 46 9.15 -5.41 7.28
N MET A 47 9.45 -4.33 6.58
CA MET A 47 9.87 -4.35 5.18
C MET A 47 11.38 -4.57 5.02
N GLY A 48 12.16 -4.28 6.05
CA GLY A 48 13.63 -4.25 5.99
C GLY A 48 14.14 -3.11 5.10
N VAL A 49 13.42 -2.01 5.04
CA VAL A 49 13.72 -0.78 4.26
C VAL A 49 13.71 0.41 5.20
N ASP A 50 14.79 1.19 5.19
CA ASP A 50 14.98 2.34 6.09
C ASP A 50 15.00 3.68 5.31
N ASP A 51 14.39 3.71 4.14
CA ASP A 51 14.25 4.91 3.33
C ASP A 51 13.00 5.70 3.76
N GLN A 52 13.22 6.86 4.40
CA GLN A 52 12.16 7.66 4.99
C GLN A 52 11.20 8.24 3.95
N ASP A 53 11.68 8.59 2.77
CA ASP A 53 10.85 9.16 1.70
C ASP A 53 9.88 8.08 1.17
N VAL A 54 10.34 6.84 1.03
CA VAL A 54 9.52 5.69 0.63
C VAL A 54 8.47 5.38 1.68
N LEU A 55 8.85 5.34 2.96
CA LEU A 55 7.93 5.06 4.05
C LEU A 55 6.87 6.15 4.20
N GLU A 56 7.23 7.42 4.00
CA GLU A 56 6.31 8.55 4.01
C GLU A 56 5.33 8.48 2.84
N ALA A 57 5.80 8.17 1.64
CA ALA A 57 4.96 7.96 0.47
C ALA A 57 3.96 6.82 0.65
N LEU A 58 4.35 5.72 1.31
CA LEU A 58 3.45 4.63 1.65
C LEU A 58 2.36 5.06 2.65
N GLN A 59 2.72 5.84 3.68
CA GLN A 59 1.74 6.40 4.60
C GLN A 59 0.77 7.36 3.91
N ASP A 60 1.23 8.15 2.94
CA ASP A 60 0.37 9.04 2.16
C ASP A 60 -0.55 8.28 1.19
N LEU A 61 -0.20 7.06 0.80
CA LEU A 61 -1.06 6.11 0.11
C LEU A 61 -2.07 5.41 1.04
N GLY A 62 -2.00 5.67 2.35
CA GLY A 62 -2.90 5.10 3.36
C GLY A 62 -2.41 3.78 3.98
N TYR A 63 -1.18 3.34 3.70
CA TYR A 63 -0.62 2.17 4.36
C TYR A 63 -0.19 2.49 5.79
N THR A 64 -0.38 1.51 6.66
CA THR A 64 0.08 1.49 8.05
C THR A 64 0.90 0.22 8.30
N SER A 65 1.53 0.10 9.46
CA SER A 65 2.22 -1.15 9.85
C SER A 65 1.27 -2.37 9.84
N GLU A 66 -0.03 -2.17 10.05
CA GLU A 66 -1.01 -3.25 10.01
C GLU A 66 -1.38 -3.65 8.57
N THR A 67 -1.38 -2.71 7.63
CA THR A 67 -1.86 -2.92 6.26
C THR A 67 -0.74 -3.06 5.23
N ILE A 68 0.52 -2.76 5.59
CA ILE A 68 1.66 -2.89 4.68
C ILE A 68 1.86 -4.31 4.11
N PRO A 69 1.50 -5.41 4.81
CA PRO A 69 1.54 -6.74 4.22
C PRO A 69 0.66 -6.91 2.97
N LEU A 70 -0.31 -6.02 2.75
CA LEU A 70 -1.16 -6.03 1.56
C LEU A 70 -0.47 -5.43 0.33
N LEU A 71 0.60 -4.66 0.47
CA LEU A 71 1.24 -4.01 -0.67
C LEU A 71 1.62 -5.01 -1.78
N PRO A 72 2.26 -6.16 -1.51
CA PRO A 72 2.54 -7.16 -2.54
C PRO A 72 1.29 -7.94 -3.00
N ILE A 73 0.13 -7.75 -2.38
CA ILE A 73 -1.15 -8.35 -2.79
C ILE A 73 -1.88 -7.47 -3.82
N VAL A 74 -1.61 -6.16 -3.84
CA VAL A 74 -2.28 -5.21 -4.75
C VAL A 74 -2.25 -5.63 -6.22
N PRO A 75 -1.11 -6.08 -6.79
CA PRO A 75 -1.10 -6.56 -8.19
C PRO A 75 -2.01 -7.77 -8.44
N LEU A 76 -2.19 -8.62 -7.43
CA LEU A 76 -3.09 -9.77 -7.53
C LEU A 76 -4.56 -9.32 -7.58
N VAL A 77 -4.91 -8.30 -6.76
CA VAL A 77 -6.24 -7.67 -6.80
C VAL A 77 -6.48 -7.04 -8.17
N GLU A 78 -5.47 -6.37 -8.74
CA GLU A 78 -5.58 -5.76 -10.07
C GLU A 78 -5.85 -6.81 -11.15
N VAL A 79 -5.13 -7.94 -11.13
CA VAL A 79 -5.35 -9.06 -12.06
C VAL A 79 -6.75 -9.66 -11.91
N ALA A 80 -7.21 -9.88 -10.67
CA ALA A 80 -8.56 -10.40 -10.43
C ALA A 80 -9.67 -9.47 -10.93
N TRP A 81 -9.41 -8.17 -11.07
CA TRP A 81 -10.36 -7.21 -11.64
C TRP A 81 -10.26 -7.07 -13.17
N ALA A 82 -9.37 -7.78 -13.85
CA ALA A 82 -9.15 -7.65 -15.29
C ALA A 82 -10.43 -7.91 -16.10
N GLU A 83 -11.22 -8.91 -15.72
CA GLU A 83 -12.49 -9.28 -16.38
C GLU A 83 -13.71 -8.48 -15.88
N GLY A 84 -13.49 -7.42 -15.06
CA GLY A 84 -14.56 -6.55 -14.58
C GLY A 84 -15.27 -7.01 -13.31
N GLY A 85 -14.79 -8.09 -12.67
CA GLY A 85 -15.28 -8.60 -11.39
C GLY A 85 -14.38 -9.68 -10.84
N VAL A 86 -14.35 -9.88 -9.53
CA VAL A 86 -13.54 -10.88 -8.85
C VAL A 86 -14.35 -12.16 -8.63
N ALA A 87 -13.92 -13.26 -9.25
CA ALA A 87 -14.57 -14.54 -9.06
C ALA A 87 -14.30 -15.15 -7.65
N ASP A 88 -15.19 -16.00 -7.17
CA ASP A 88 -15.06 -16.62 -5.83
C ASP A 88 -13.74 -17.38 -5.68
N ARG A 89 -13.27 -18.06 -6.71
CA ARG A 89 -11.99 -18.79 -6.70
C ARG A 89 -10.77 -17.87 -6.58
N GLU A 90 -10.78 -16.74 -7.28
CA GLU A 90 -9.73 -15.72 -7.18
C GLU A 90 -9.71 -15.13 -5.80
N ARG A 91 -10.89 -14.78 -5.26
CA ARG A 91 -11.06 -14.28 -3.91
C ARG A 91 -10.46 -15.24 -2.88
N GLU A 92 -10.84 -16.51 -2.91
CA GLU A 92 -10.30 -17.53 -2.00
C GLU A 92 -8.78 -17.67 -2.13
N MET A 93 -8.25 -17.64 -3.34
CA MET A 93 -6.81 -17.77 -3.59
C MET A 93 -6.05 -16.55 -3.08
N ILE A 94 -6.55 -15.34 -3.32
CA ILE A 94 -5.95 -14.10 -2.84
C ILE A 94 -5.90 -14.09 -1.31
N PHE A 95 -6.98 -14.48 -0.63
CA PHE A 95 -6.98 -14.58 0.84
C PHE A 95 -5.96 -15.61 1.35
N LYS A 96 -5.87 -16.78 0.73
CA LYS A 96 -4.84 -17.80 1.10
C LYS A 96 -3.41 -17.28 0.93
N ILE A 97 -3.15 -16.53 -0.14
CA ILE A 97 -1.85 -15.90 -0.36
C ILE A 97 -1.58 -14.81 0.68
N ALA A 98 -2.58 -14.01 1.02
CA ALA A 98 -2.49 -12.95 2.03
C ALA A 98 -2.21 -13.54 3.42
N GLU A 99 -2.93 -14.60 3.83
CA GLU A 99 -2.69 -15.32 5.08
C GLU A 99 -1.27 -15.90 5.15
N ALA A 100 -0.80 -16.54 4.06
CA ALA A 100 0.56 -17.05 3.97
C ALA A 100 1.63 -15.96 4.07
N ARG A 101 1.27 -14.71 3.81
CA ARG A 101 2.13 -13.51 3.95
C ARG A 101 1.93 -12.77 5.26
N GLY A 102 1.18 -13.34 6.21
CA GLY A 102 1.02 -12.81 7.56
C GLY A 102 -0.14 -11.84 7.73
N VAL A 103 -1.11 -11.82 6.80
CA VAL A 103 -2.37 -11.09 6.98
C VAL A 103 -3.33 -11.97 7.79
N PRO A 104 -3.65 -11.60 9.04
CA PRO A 104 -4.56 -12.41 9.87
C PRO A 104 -6.00 -12.30 9.35
N PRO A 105 -6.84 -13.35 9.50
CA PRO A 105 -8.19 -13.40 8.95
C PRO A 105 -9.20 -12.45 9.60
N ASP A 106 -8.84 -11.81 10.70
CA ASP A 106 -9.71 -10.94 11.52
C ASP A 106 -9.11 -9.55 11.80
N GLY A 107 -8.12 -9.14 11.00
CA GLY A 107 -7.43 -7.85 11.17
C GLY A 107 -7.85 -6.78 10.16
N VAL A 108 -7.44 -5.53 10.43
CA VAL A 108 -7.69 -4.36 9.56
C VAL A 108 -7.24 -4.63 8.11
N ALA A 109 -6.11 -5.31 7.92
CA ALA A 109 -5.63 -5.69 6.60
C ALA A 109 -6.60 -6.64 5.88
N HIS A 110 -7.17 -7.61 6.58
CA HIS A 110 -8.16 -8.52 5.99
C HIS A 110 -9.44 -7.80 5.57
N GLU A 111 -9.95 -6.90 6.42
CA GLU A 111 -11.11 -6.07 6.10
C GLU A 111 -10.84 -5.17 4.89
N MET A 112 -9.66 -4.54 4.84
CA MET A 112 -9.24 -3.71 3.70
C MET A 112 -9.13 -4.53 2.41
N LEU A 113 -8.54 -5.73 2.47
CA LEU A 113 -8.47 -6.63 1.32
C LEU A 113 -9.86 -7.06 0.86
N SER A 114 -10.76 -7.40 1.78
CA SER A 114 -12.16 -7.72 1.45
C SER A 114 -12.83 -6.57 0.72
N HIS A 115 -12.64 -5.35 1.21
CA HIS A 115 -13.17 -4.15 0.56
C HIS A 115 -12.61 -3.97 -0.87
N TRP A 116 -11.32 -4.19 -1.10
CA TRP A 116 -10.72 -4.11 -2.45
C TRP A 116 -11.22 -5.18 -3.41
N LEU A 117 -11.58 -6.37 -2.88
CA LEU A 117 -12.14 -7.45 -3.68
C LEU A 117 -13.65 -7.29 -3.97
N GLU A 118 -14.33 -6.41 -3.23
CA GLU A 118 -15.74 -6.04 -3.45
C GLU A 118 -15.87 -4.75 -4.26
N ASN A 119 -14.94 -3.81 -4.06
CA ASN A 119 -14.94 -2.49 -4.66
C ASN A 119 -13.60 -2.24 -5.34
N ARG A 120 -13.60 -2.21 -6.66
CA ARG A 120 -12.37 -2.03 -7.44
C ARG A 120 -11.64 -0.75 -7.04
N PRO A 121 -10.39 -0.82 -6.58
CA PRO A 121 -9.56 0.35 -6.38
C PRO A 121 -9.36 1.15 -7.67
N SER A 122 -8.99 2.43 -7.52
CA SER A 122 -8.74 3.28 -8.70
C SER A 122 -7.44 2.87 -9.41
N GLU A 123 -7.36 3.13 -10.72
CA GLU A 123 -6.13 2.93 -11.51
C GLU A 123 -4.92 3.65 -10.86
N ARG A 124 -5.15 4.86 -10.37
CA ARG A 124 -4.10 5.62 -9.69
C ARG A 124 -3.57 4.91 -8.43
N PHE A 125 -4.42 4.21 -7.71
CA PHE A 125 -4.01 3.41 -6.55
C PHE A 125 -3.11 2.25 -6.99
N PHE A 126 -3.50 1.51 -8.03
CA PHE A 126 -2.70 0.42 -8.58
C PHE A 126 -1.34 0.91 -9.07
N ASP A 127 -1.30 1.95 -9.89
CA ASP A 127 -0.06 2.52 -10.41
C ASP A 127 0.89 2.99 -9.31
N ASN A 128 0.37 3.68 -8.29
CA ASN A 128 1.18 4.16 -7.18
C ASN A 128 1.72 3.00 -6.33
N SER A 129 0.90 1.96 -6.10
CA SER A 129 1.33 0.76 -5.36
C SER A 129 2.40 -0.01 -6.13
N LEU A 130 2.28 -0.17 -7.45
CA LEU A 130 3.30 -0.79 -8.29
C LEU A 130 4.62 -0.02 -8.27
N ARG A 131 4.57 1.33 -8.32
CA ARG A 131 5.77 2.16 -8.18
C ARG A 131 6.43 1.98 -6.82
N ALA A 132 5.63 1.95 -5.75
CA ALA A 132 6.15 1.70 -4.40
C ALA A 132 6.82 0.33 -4.30
N ILE A 133 6.20 -0.74 -4.81
CA ILE A 133 6.78 -2.09 -4.88
C ILE A 133 8.11 -2.07 -5.65
N ARG A 134 8.18 -1.39 -6.79
CA ARG A 134 9.42 -1.25 -7.57
C ARG A 134 10.54 -0.61 -6.74
N VAL A 135 10.26 0.54 -6.13
CA VAL A 135 11.25 1.26 -5.32
C VAL A 135 11.74 0.39 -4.16
N ILE A 136 10.84 -0.31 -3.48
CA ILE A 136 11.18 -1.25 -2.40
C ILE A 136 12.09 -2.36 -2.93
N PHE A 137 11.75 -2.98 -4.06
CA PHE A 137 12.60 -4.02 -4.66
C PHE A 137 13.99 -3.48 -5.02
N ASP A 138 14.11 -2.24 -5.48
CA ASP A 138 15.40 -1.65 -5.83
C ASP A 138 16.29 -1.37 -4.60
N LEU A 139 15.68 -1.17 -3.42
CA LEU A 139 16.39 -1.03 -2.14
C LEU A 139 16.82 -2.38 -1.55
N LEU A 140 16.22 -3.51 -1.96
CA LEU A 140 16.57 -4.82 -1.46
C LEU A 140 17.87 -5.38 -2.10
N PRO A 141 18.60 -6.24 -1.37
CA PRO A 141 19.70 -7.03 -1.95
C PRO A 141 19.23 -7.79 -3.19
N GLU A 142 20.14 -7.95 -4.18
CA GLU A 142 19.81 -8.50 -5.51
C GLU A 142 19.05 -9.83 -5.46
N GLU A 143 19.50 -10.73 -4.60
CA GLU A 143 18.89 -12.05 -4.44
C GLU A 143 17.43 -11.95 -3.99
N ARG A 144 17.15 -11.14 -2.98
CA ARG A 144 15.79 -10.90 -2.48
C ARG A 144 14.90 -10.20 -3.50
N ARG A 145 15.48 -9.24 -4.23
CA ARG A 145 14.78 -8.51 -5.29
C ARG A 145 14.34 -9.45 -6.41
N LEU A 146 15.26 -10.30 -6.90
CA LEU A 146 14.95 -11.24 -7.99
C LEU A 146 13.93 -12.31 -7.55
N ALA A 147 14.06 -12.84 -6.34
CA ALA A 147 13.10 -13.78 -5.78
C ALA A 147 11.71 -13.14 -5.63
N GLY A 148 11.63 -11.95 -5.01
CA GLY A 148 10.36 -11.25 -4.81
C GLY A 148 9.64 -10.90 -6.10
N ARG A 149 10.36 -10.43 -7.13
CA ARG A 149 9.79 -10.15 -8.45
C ARG A 149 9.24 -11.41 -9.11
N ARG A 150 10.02 -12.50 -9.11
CA ARG A 150 9.60 -13.78 -9.68
C ARG A 150 8.35 -14.32 -8.99
N ASP A 151 8.33 -14.30 -7.66
CA ASP A 151 7.22 -14.81 -6.86
C ASP A 151 5.94 -13.98 -7.09
N LEU A 152 6.07 -12.65 -7.15
CA LEU A 152 4.93 -11.77 -7.42
C LEU A 152 4.30 -12.06 -8.80
N ILE A 153 5.12 -12.18 -9.86
CA ILE A 153 4.62 -12.51 -11.21
C ILE A 153 3.98 -13.91 -11.24
N ALA A 154 4.59 -14.89 -10.54
CA ALA A 154 4.02 -16.24 -10.45
C ALA A 154 2.64 -16.23 -9.77
N TYR A 155 2.46 -15.47 -8.71
CA TYR A 155 1.15 -15.31 -8.05
C TYR A 155 0.13 -14.61 -8.96
N CYS A 156 0.51 -13.55 -9.67
CA CYS A 156 -0.38 -12.91 -10.65
C CYS A 156 -0.86 -13.92 -11.71
N ALA A 157 0.05 -14.73 -12.25
CA ALA A 157 -0.32 -15.76 -13.21
C ALA A 157 -1.22 -16.86 -12.61
N GLN A 158 -1.04 -17.22 -11.34
CA GLN A 158 -1.91 -18.17 -10.66
C GLN A 158 -3.34 -17.63 -10.48
N ILE A 159 -3.49 -16.35 -10.13
CA ILE A 159 -4.81 -15.72 -9.99
C ILE A 159 -5.51 -15.72 -11.34
N ALA A 160 -4.88 -15.23 -12.39
CA ALA A 160 -5.44 -15.19 -13.74
C ALA A 160 -5.88 -16.57 -14.26
N THR A 161 -5.12 -17.62 -13.95
CA THR A 161 -5.47 -19.00 -14.36
C THR A 161 -6.52 -19.68 -13.47
N ALA A 162 -6.85 -19.12 -12.29
CA ALA A 162 -7.79 -19.74 -11.37
C ALA A 162 -9.21 -19.83 -11.92
N VAL A 163 -9.62 -18.88 -12.74
CA VAL A 163 -10.94 -18.83 -13.40
C VAL A 163 -10.96 -19.66 -14.68
N SER A 164 -9.90 -19.58 -15.48
CA SER A 164 -9.81 -20.24 -16.79
C SER A 164 -9.91 -21.78 -16.73
N SER A 165 -9.76 -22.39 -15.56
CA SER A 165 -9.86 -23.85 -15.37
C SER A 165 -11.29 -24.37 -15.20
N GLY A 166 -12.34 -23.54 -15.35
CA GLY A 166 -13.73 -23.94 -15.14
C GLY A 166 -14.64 -23.65 -16.33
N ILE A 167 -15.11 -24.66 -17.05
CA ILE A 167 -16.22 -24.73 -18.00
C ILE A 167 -15.85 -24.67 -19.50
N PHE A 168 -14.79 -23.97 -19.93
CA PHE A 168 -14.50 -23.82 -21.38
C PHE A 168 -13.20 -24.50 -21.86
N GLY A 169 -12.63 -25.46 -21.15
CA GLY A 169 -11.45 -26.23 -21.59
C GLY A 169 -10.16 -25.82 -20.88
N PRO A 170 -8.97 -26.35 -21.24
CA PRO A 170 -7.68 -26.00 -20.64
C PRO A 170 -7.35 -24.56 -21.04
N GLY A 171 -7.92 -23.61 -20.30
CA GLY A 171 -7.78 -22.18 -20.53
C GLY A 171 -6.39 -21.72 -20.11
N GLY A 172 -5.62 -21.23 -21.07
CA GLY A 172 -4.49 -20.37 -20.78
C GLY A 172 -4.98 -18.96 -20.46
N LEU A 173 -4.08 -18.11 -19.99
CA LEU A 173 -4.30 -16.66 -19.84
C LEU A 173 -4.90 -16.08 -21.13
N ASP A 174 -5.93 -15.28 -21.03
CA ASP A 174 -6.42 -14.51 -22.15
C ASP A 174 -5.43 -13.38 -22.54
N ASP A 175 -5.72 -12.67 -23.63
CA ASP A 175 -4.79 -11.64 -24.12
C ASP A 175 -4.77 -10.41 -23.20
N GLU A 176 -5.87 -10.07 -22.53
CA GLU A 176 -5.97 -8.94 -21.59
C GLU A 176 -5.23 -9.23 -20.28
N GLU A 177 -5.45 -10.41 -19.71
CA GLU A 177 -4.70 -10.88 -18.53
C GLU A 177 -3.20 -10.96 -18.80
N ARG A 178 -2.82 -11.49 -19.96
CA ARG A 178 -1.41 -11.59 -20.37
C ARG A 178 -0.76 -10.22 -20.54
N ALA A 179 -1.48 -9.28 -21.15
CA ALA A 179 -1.03 -7.90 -21.31
C ALA A 179 -0.89 -7.19 -19.95
N LEU A 180 -1.84 -7.41 -19.03
CA LEU A 180 -1.81 -6.85 -17.68
C LEU A 180 -0.62 -7.39 -16.87
N ILE A 181 -0.40 -8.70 -16.86
CA ILE A 181 0.73 -9.32 -16.17
C ILE A 181 2.05 -8.83 -16.78
N ALA A 182 2.14 -8.69 -18.10
CA ALA A 182 3.31 -8.14 -18.76
C ALA A 182 3.56 -6.67 -18.37
N ARG A 183 2.51 -5.85 -18.22
CA ARG A 183 2.61 -4.47 -17.71
C ARG A 183 3.11 -4.45 -16.27
N ILE A 184 2.54 -5.26 -15.38
CA ILE A 184 2.98 -5.38 -13.99
C ILE A 184 4.46 -5.80 -13.94
N ALA A 185 4.85 -6.81 -14.71
CA ALA A 185 6.23 -7.28 -14.79
C ALA A 185 7.19 -6.21 -15.29
N ALA A 186 6.80 -5.46 -16.32
CA ALA A 186 7.57 -4.34 -16.84
C ALA A 186 7.73 -3.24 -15.79
N GLU A 187 6.66 -2.83 -15.13
CA GLU A 187 6.69 -1.76 -14.13
C GLU A 187 7.60 -2.09 -12.94
N ILE A 188 7.52 -3.31 -12.39
CA ILE A 188 8.38 -3.74 -11.29
C ILE A 188 9.80 -4.10 -11.75
N GLY A 189 10.04 -4.27 -13.07
CA GLY A 189 11.31 -4.65 -13.68
C GLY A 189 12.18 -3.47 -14.16
N GLN A 190 11.61 -2.31 -14.44
CA GLN A 190 12.25 -1.19 -15.14
C GLN A 190 13.45 -0.57 -14.42
N GLY A 191 13.61 -0.75 -13.10
CA GLY A 191 14.65 -0.07 -12.32
C GLY A 191 16.11 -0.38 -12.71
N ARG A 192 16.38 -1.38 -13.55
CA ARG A 192 17.75 -1.81 -13.90
C ARG A 192 18.18 -1.56 -15.34
N GLU A 193 17.25 -1.52 -16.29
CA GLU A 193 17.64 -1.26 -17.69
C GLU A 193 18.08 0.19 -17.92
N GLU A 194 17.44 1.16 -17.27
CA GLU A 194 17.87 2.56 -17.34
C GLU A 194 19.21 2.82 -16.66
N THR A 195 19.48 2.15 -15.53
CA THR A 195 20.75 2.30 -14.81
C THR A 195 21.88 1.59 -15.55
N ALA A 196 21.63 0.42 -16.15
CA ALA A 196 22.59 -0.29 -16.98
C ALA A 196 22.90 0.47 -18.27
N ARG A 197 21.91 1.07 -18.95
CA ARG A 197 22.14 1.92 -20.12
C ARG A 197 22.98 3.15 -19.79
N LYS A 198 22.71 3.85 -18.70
CA LYS A 198 23.48 5.02 -18.24
C LYS A 198 24.93 4.70 -17.84
N VAL A 199 25.23 3.45 -17.49
CA VAL A 199 26.60 3.00 -17.16
C VAL A 199 27.37 2.56 -18.41
N ILE A 200 26.69 2.07 -19.45
CA ILE A 200 27.32 1.63 -20.72
C ILE A 200 27.55 2.80 -21.68
N GLU A 201 26.79 3.90 -21.56
CA GLU A 201 26.93 5.11 -22.37
C GLU A 201 27.92 6.16 -21.78
N ARG A 202 28.66 5.81 -20.73
CA ARG A 202 29.79 6.56 -20.17
C ARG A 202 31.10 5.88 -20.45
#